data_2868ba3f2824e1dbb741984390767520
#
_entry.id   2868ba3f2824e1dbb741984390767520
#
_cell.length_a   1.000
_cell.length_b   1.000
_cell.length_c   1.000
_cell.angle_alpha   90.00
_cell.angle_beta   90.00
_cell.angle_gamma   90.00
#
_symmetry.space_group_name_H-M   'P 1'
#
loop_
_entity.id
_entity.type
_entity.pdbx_description
1 polymer ?
#
loop_
_entity_poly.entity_id
_entity_poly.type
_entity_poly.pdbx_seq_one_letter_code
_entity_poly.pdbx_strand_id
1 'polypeptide(L)'
;MHHILLVHSRSVADKALAIADQHPELSLDKQFLEEAAMLHDIGIIRCNAPGIQCFGTEPYICHGRIGAEMLRAEGFPRHARVCERHTGAGITRSQIIAQQLPLPAQDFLPETMEEKVICYADKFFSKTHLDKEKTVEQAIASLSKFGEEGVERFREWVKMF
;
A
#
# COMPACT_ATOMS: atom_id res chain seq x y z
N MET A 1 -5.57 6.99 -16.05
CA MET A 1 -4.72 6.96 -14.84
C MET A 1 -5.28 7.80 -13.71
N HIS A 2 -5.43 9.12 -13.82
CA HIS A 2 -5.89 10.02 -12.72
C HIS A 2 -7.16 9.53 -12.02
N HIS A 3 -8.20 9.19 -12.76
CA HIS A 3 -9.44 8.68 -12.21
C HIS A 3 -9.22 7.37 -11.41
N ILE A 4 -8.43 6.44 -11.96
CA ILE A 4 -8.12 5.15 -11.30
C ILE A 4 -7.41 5.41 -9.97
N LEU A 5 -6.38 6.25 -9.98
CA LEU A 5 -5.62 6.59 -8.76
C LEU A 5 -6.51 7.22 -7.70
N LEU A 6 -7.30 8.23 -8.06
CA LEU A 6 -8.17 8.95 -7.12
C LEU A 6 -9.24 8.03 -6.51
N VAL A 7 -9.93 7.22 -7.33
CA VAL A 7 -10.98 6.33 -6.83
C VAL A 7 -10.39 5.24 -5.93
N HIS A 8 -9.29 4.60 -6.36
CA HIS A 8 -8.62 3.59 -5.55
C HIS A 8 -8.14 4.17 -4.21
N SER A 9 -7.41 5.28 -4.24
CA SER A 9 -6.87 5.90 -3.02
C SER A 9 -7.98 6.37 -2.07
N ARG A 10 -9.10 6.89 -2.60
CA ARG A 10 -10.27 7.26 -1.76
C ARG A 10 -10.87 6.03 -1.09
N SER A 11 -11.06 4.92 -1.80
CA SER A 11 -11.56 3.68 -1.21
C SER A 11 -10.65 3.16 -0.07
N VAL A 12 -9.33 3.26 -0.27
CA VAL A 12 -8.34 2.90 0.78
C VAL A 12 -8.45 3.83 1.98
N ALA A 13 -8.56 5.15 1.74
CA ALA A 13 -8.69 6.14 2.81
C ALA A 13 -9.99 5.95 3.62
N ASP A 14 -11.12 5.74 2.95
CA ASP A 14 -12.42 5.54 3.59
C ASP A 14 -12.41 4.28 4.47
N LYS A 15 -11.80 3.18 4.00
CA LYS A 15 -11.64 1.97 4.80
C LYS A 15 -10.69 2.18 5.98
N ALA A 16 -9.57 2.88 5.80
CA ALA A 16 -8.64 3.19 6.89
C ALA A 16 -9.30 4.06 7.98
N LEU A 17 -10.09 5.04 7.58
CA LEU A 17 -10.88 5.88 8.50
C LEU A 17 -11.96 5.08 9.23
N ALA A 18 -12.65 4.17 8.55
CA ALA A 18 -13.65 3.29 9.16
C ALA A 18 -13.01 2.38 10.22
N ILE A 19 -11.81 1.85 9.99
CA ILE A 19 -11.03 1.10 10.98
C ILE A 19 -10.72 2.00 12.19
N ALA A 20 -10.26 3.23 11.96
CA ALA A 20 -9.96 4.18 13.04
C ALA A 20 -11.20 4.55 13.88
N ASP A 21 -12.38 4.59 13.25
CA ASP A 21 -13.65 4.83 13.95
C ASP A 21 -14.10 3.63 14.80
N GLN A 22 -13.84 2.41 14.32
CA GLN A 22 -14.20 1.17 15.01
C GLN A 22 -13.21 0.82 16.12
N HIS A 23 -11.98 1.33 16.06
CA HIS A 23 -10.88 1.05 16.98
C HIS A 23 -10.31 2.31 17.63
N PRO A 24 -11.10 3.07 18.43
CA PRO A 24 -10.65 4.29 19.06
C PRO A 24 -9.49 4.06 20.05
N GLU A 25 -9.35 2.85 20.58
CA GLU A 25 -8.24 2.43 21.45
C GLU A 25 -6.87 2.50 20.77
N LEU A 26 -6.82 2.42 19.44
CA LEU A 26 -5.56 2.54 18.68
C LEU A 26 -5.06 3.98 18.58
N SER A 27 -5.87 4.97 18.94
CA SER A 27 -5.51 6.40 18.94
C SER A 27 -4.88 6.89 17.65
N LEU A 28 -5.43 6.43 16.49
CA LEU A 28 -4.89 6.72 15.16
C LEU A 28 -5.05 8.19 14.77
N ASP A 29 -4.03 8.76 14.13
CA ASP A 29 -4.06 10.08 13.51
C ASP A 29 -4.90 10.04 12.23
N LYS A 30 -6.19 10.36 12.33
CA LYS A 30 -7.16 10.26 11.21
C LYS A 30 -6.81 11.20 10.05
N GLN A 31 -6.30 12.40 10.36
CA GLN A 31 -5.87 13.31 9.30
C GLN A 31 -4.71 12.70 8.52
N PHE A 32 -3.70 12.20 9.22
CA PHE A 32 -2.58 11.53 8.58
C PHE A 32 -3.00 10.27 7.81
N LEU A 33 -3.94 9.46 8.35
CA LEU A 33 -4.47 8.29 7.66
C LEU A 33 -5.09 8.67 6.31
N GLU A 34 -5.92 9.70 6.28
CA GLU A 34 -6.56 10.16 5.05
C GLU A 34 -5.53 10.67 4.04
N GLU A 35 -4.65 11.58 4.46
CA GLU A 35 -3.62 12.17 3.61
C GLU A 35 -2.67 11.09 3.04
N ALA A 36 -2.17 10.21 3.90
CA ALA A 36 -1.22 9.18 3.50
C ALA A 36 -1.86 8.10 2.63
N ALA A 37 -3.11 7.71 2.90
CA ALA A 37 -3.86 6.80 2.03
C ALA A 37 -4.13 7.42 0.65
N MET A 38 -4.43 8.71 0.57
CA MET A 38 -4.60 9.39 -0.72
C MET A 38 -3.30 9.45 -1.54
N LEU A 39 -2.13 9.42 -0.90
CA LEU A 39 -0.82 9.60 -1.53
C LEU A 39 -0.02 8.29 -1.68
N HIS A 40 -0.47 7.17 -1.07
CA HIS A 40 0.34 5.94 -0.98
C HIS A 40 0.83 5.40 -2.32
N ASP A 41 0.06 5.62 -3.36
CA ASP A 41 0.31 5.12 -4.73
C ASP A 41 0.81 6.19 -5.71
N ILE A 42 1.13 7.40 -5.26
CA ILE A 42 1.48 8.52 -6.16
C ILE A 42 2.61 8.18 -7.14
N GLY A 43 3.51 7.28 -6.77
CA GLY A 43 4.62 6.86 -7.63
C GLY A 43 4.21 6.10 -8.89
N ILE A 44 2.97 5.59 -9.00
CA ILE A 44 2.51 4.87 -10.21
C ILE A 44 2.57 5.73 -11.46
N ILE A 45 2.53 7.06 -11.31
CA ILE A 45 2.57 8.00 -12.44
C ILE A 45 3.85 7.86 -13.28
N ARG A 46 4.93 7.32 -12.72
CA ARG A 46 6.20 7.09 -13.40
C ARG A 46 6.37 5.65 -13.88
N CYS A 47 5.43 4.76 -13.58
CA CYS A 47 5.54 3.34 -13.88
C CYS A 47 4.95 2.96 -15.24
N ASN A 48 5.45 1.87 -15.79
CA ASN A 48 4.89 1.22 -16.96
C ASN A 48 3.87 0.16 -16.50
N ALA A 49 2.58 0.49 -16.54
CA ALA A 49 1.47 -0.38 -16.20
C ALA A 49 0.24 -0.03 -17.06
N PRO A 50 0.21 -0.43 -18.34
CA PRO A 50 -0.85 -0.05 -19.29
C PRO A 50 -2.25 -0.45 -18.83
N GLY A 51 -2.39 -1.57 -18.09
CA GLY A 51 -3.66 -2.03 -17.54
C GLY A 51 -4.36 -1.06 -16.59
N ILE A 52 -3.62 -0.11 -16.03
CA ILE A 52 -4.13 1.00 -15.20
C ILE A 52 -3.83 2.37 -15.82
N GLN A 53 -3.60 2.41 -17.13
CA GLN A 53 -3.33 3.62 -17.91
C GLN A 53 -2.08 4.40 -17.45
N CYS A 54 -1.06 3.70 -16.96
CA CYS A 54 0.25 4.26 -16.62
C CYS A 54 1.25 3.91 -17.73
N PHE A 55 1.84 4.92 -18.35
CA PHE A 55 2.74 4.79 -19.51
C PHE A 55 4.12 5.40 -19.23
N GLY A 56 4.57 5.31 -17.99
CA GLY A 56 5.93 5.67 -17.60
C GLY A 56 6.95 4.60 -18.01
N THR A 57 8.16 4.70 -17.50
CA THR A 57 9.28 3.82 -17.86
C THR A 57 9.68 2.86 -16.75
N GLU A 58 9.34 3.18 -15.50
CA GLU A 58 9.78 2.41 -14.35
C GLU A 58 8.98 1.11 -14.16
N PRO A 59 9.61 0.03 -13.67
CA PRO A 59 8.89 -1.17 -13.28
C PRO A 59 7.83 -0.88 -12.22
N TYR A 60 6.65 -1.50 -12.34
CA TYR A 60 5.53 -1.23 -11.41
C TYR A 60 5.90 -1.50 -9.95
N ILE A 61 6.72 -2.50 -9.66
CA ILE A 61 7.17 -2.82 -8.30
C ILE A 61 7.91 -1.66 -7.62
N CYS A 62 8.45 -0.71 -8.39
CA CYS A 62 9.16 0.45 -7.88
C CYS A 62 8.26 1.61 -7.43
N HIS A 63 6.91 1.52 -7.65
CA HIS A 63 6.01 2.65 -7.39
C HIS A 63 6.08 3.17 -5.95
N GLY A 64 6.18 2.27 -4.97
CA GLY A 64 6.28 2.66 -3.56
C GLY A 64 7.54 3.48 -3.27
N ARG A 65 8.70 3.03 -3.77
CA ARG A 65 9.97 3.77 -3.66
C ARG A 65 9.91 5.11 -4.37
N ILE A 66 9.39 5.14 -5.59
CA ILE A 66 9.27 6.37 -6.39
C ILE A 66 8.37 7.38 -5.68
N GLY A 67 7.20 6.95 -5.18
CA GLY A 67 6.31 7.81 -4.42
C GLY A 67 6.96 8.35 -3.14
N ALA A 68 7.72 7.51 -2.46
CA ALA A 68 8.46 7.92 -1.27
C ALA A 68 9.52 8.98 -1.58
N GLU A 69 10.28 8.85 -2.66
CA GLU A 69 11.24 9.86 -3.12
C GLU A 69 10.56 11.20 -3.44
N MET A 70 9.42 11.15 -4.16
CA MET A 70 8.63 12.34 -4.49
C MET A 70 8.16 13.06 -3.21
N LEU A 71 7.58 12.33 -2.26
CA LEU A 71 7.05 12.92 -1.04
C LEU A 71 8.15 13.43 -0.09
N ARG A 72 9.31 12.79 -0.04
CA ARG A 72 10.47 13.33 0.71
C ARG A 72 10.95 14.65 0.13
N ALA A 73 10.99 14.76 -1.20
CA ALA A 73 11.38 16.00 -1.88
C ALA A 73 10.42 17.17 -1.57
N GLU A 74 9.15 16.86 -1.33
CA GLU A 74 8.11 17.84 -0.95
C GLU A 74 8.01 18.08 0.57
N GLY A 75 8.86 17.44 1.38
CA GLY A 75 8.87 17.63 2.84
C GLY A 75 7.85 16.79 3.61
N PHE A 76 7.37 15.68 3.04
CA PHE A 76 6.41 14.74 3.65
C PHE A 76 7.03 13.38 4.03
N PRO A 77 8.00 13.32 4.96
CA PRO A 77 8.73 12.07 5.25
C PRO A 77 7.85 10.97 5.87
N ARG A 78 6.83 11.31 6.66
CA ARG A 78 5.88 10.32 7.22
C ARG A 78 5.05 9.66 6.13
N HIS A 79 4.53 10.44 5.17
CA HIS A 79 3.77 9.94 4.03
C HIS A 79 4.65 9.08 3.09
N ALA A 80 5.90 9.49 2.90
CA ALA A 80 6.88 8.71 2.14
C ALA A 80 7.08 7.30 2.69
N ARG A 81 7.09 7.13 4.01
CA ARG A 81 7.19 5.79 4.64
C ARG A 81 6.00 4.90 4.27
N VAL A 82 4.78 5.45 4.23
CA VAL A 82 3.60 4.69 3.78
C VAL A 82 3.76 4.23 2.34
N CYS A 83 4.20 5.11 1.44
CA CYS A 83 4.44 4.75 0.04
C CYS A 83 5.40 3.57 -0.10
N GLU A 84 6.56 3.61 0.52
CA GLU A 84 7.59 2.58 0.34
C GLU A 84 7.28 1.25 1.01
N ARG A 85 6.31 1.20 1.97
CA ARG A 85 6.04 0.04 2.83
C ARG A 85 4.69 -0.63 2.61
N HIS A 86 3.83 -0.10 1.70
CA HIS A 86 2.48 -0.63 1.51
C HIS A 86 2.39 -1.79 0.51
N THR A 87 3.41 -2.00 -0.34
CA THR A 87 3.36 -3.02 -1.40
C THR A 87 3.22 -4.43 -0.81
N GLY A 88 2.24 -5.18 -1.29
CA GLY A 88 1.89 -6.47 -0.67
C GLY A 88 1.44 -6.27 0.79
N ALA A 89 1.99 -7.03 1.72
CA ALA A 89 1.91 -6.79 3.16
C ALA A 89 3.30 -6.37 3.71
N GLY A 90 4.01 -5.54 2.93
CA GLY A 90 5.43 -5.24 3.10
C GLY A 90 6.32 -6.26 2.39
N ILE A 91 7.50 -5.81 1.99
CA ILE A 91 8.51 -6.63 1.27
C ILE A 91 9.76 -6.73 2.15
N THR A 92 10.24 -7.95 2.38
CA THR A 92 11.47 -8.17 3.14
C THR A 92 12.70 -8.09 2.25
N ARG A 93 13.86 -7.82 2.85
CA ARG A 93 15.17 -7.88 2.19
C ARG A 93 15.40 -9.25 1.53
N SER A 94 15.03 -10.33 2.23
CA SER A 94 15.17 -11.69 1.71
C SER A 94 14.34 -11.91 0.44
N GLN A 95 13.11 -11.41 0.39
CA GLN A 95 12.26 -11.48 -0.81
C GLN A 95 12.87 -10.68 -1.97
N ILE A 96 13.41 -9.48 -1.71
CA ILE A 96 14.06 -8.65 -2.74
C ILE A 96 15.23 -9.42 -3.37
N ILE A 97 16.09 -10.03 -2.55
CA ILE A 97 17.25 -10.78 -3.02
C ILE A 97 16.81 -12.04 -3.76
N ALA A 98 15.91 -12.84 -3.18
CA ALA A 98 15.49 -14.12 -3.75
C ALA A 98 14.75 -13.96 -5.09
N GLN A 99 13.96 -12.89 -5.22
CA GLN A 99 13.17 -12.60 -6.43
C GLN A 99 13.87 -11.62 -7.38
N GLN A 100 15.09 -11.19 -7.06
CA GLN A 100 15.87 -10.22 -7.83
C GLN A 100 15.06 -8.95 -8.17
N LEU A 101 14.31 -8.44 -7.18
CA LEU A 101 13.49 -7.24 -7.38
C LEU A 101 14.39 -6.00 -7.57
N PRO A 102 14.02 -5.05 -8.44
CA PRO A 102 14.77 -3.81 -8.67
C PRO A 102 14.55 -2.80 -7.54
N LEU A 103 14.78 -3.22 -6.31
CA LEU A 103 14.63 -2.45 -5.07
C LEU A 103 15.90 -2.55 -4.24
N PRO A 104 16.22 -1.54 -3.41
CA PRO A 104 17.30 -1.64 -2.44
C PRO A 104 17.13 -2.87 -1.54
N ALA A 105 18.25 -3.57 -1.24
CA ALA A 105 18.23 -4.78 -0.42
C ALA A 105 18.06 -4.46 1.08
N GLN A 106 16.86 -4.01 1.45
CA GLN A 106 16.45 -3.69 2.82
C GLN A 106 14.99 -4.07 3.05
N ASP A 107 14.52 -4.05 4.30
CA ASP A 107 13.12 -4.31 4.63
C ASP A 107 12.27 -3.06 4.36
N PHE A 108 11.15 -3.29 3.68
CA PHE A 108 10.08 -2.31 3.47
C PHE A 108 8.80 -2.83 4.15
N LEU A 109 8.82 -2.89 5.46
CA LEU A 109 7.71 -3.39 6.28
C LEU A 109 7.00 -2.23 6.99
N PRO A 110 5.65 -2.24 7.06
CA PRO A 110 4.90 -1.28 7.87
C PRO A 110 5.29 -1.42 9.35
N GLU A 111 5.66 -0.32 9.99
CA GLU A 111 6.10 -0.28 11.39
C GLU A 111 5.07 0.40 12.30
N THR A 112 4.61 1.61 11.94
CA THR A 112 3.59 2.31 12.73
C THR A 112 2.21 1.69 12.53
N MET A 113 1.30 1.99 13.44
CA MET A 113 -0.06 1.47 13.35
C MET A 113 -0.79 2.03 12.12
N GLU A 114 -0.60 3.31 11.81
CA GLU A 114 -1.16 3.94 10.62
C GLU A 114 -0.61 3.31 9.33
N GLU A 115 0.71 3.02 9.27
CA GLU A 115 1.31 2.31 8.13
C GLU A 115 0.65 0.93 7.93
N LYS A 116 0.40 0.18 9.02
CA LYS A 116 -0.25 -1.13 8.98
C LYS A 116 -1.70 -1.03 8.54
N VAL A 117 -2.46 -0.06 9.08
CA VAL A 117 -3.87 0.15 8.72
C VAL A 117 -4.01 0.49 7.23
N ILE A 118 -3.19 1.40 6.70
CA ILE A 118 -3.24 1.75 5.27
C ILE A 118 -2.83 0.57 4.40
N CYS A 119 -1.73 -0.12 4.75
CA CYS A 119 -1.28 -1.31 4.03
C CYS A 119 -2.35 -2.42 4.04
N TYR A 120 -3.03 -2.63 5.16
CA TYR A 120 -4.16 -3.56 5.28
C TYR A 120 -5.33 -3.14 4.40
N ALA A 121 -5.80 -1.89 4.52
CA ALA A 121 -6.93 -1.35 3.77
C ALA A 121 -6.73 -1.46 2.25
N ASP A 122 -5.51 -1.19 1.76
CA ASP A 122 -5.18 -1.28 0.33
C ASP A 122 -5.42 -2.69 -0.26
N LYS A 123 -5.27 -3.75 0.53
CA LYS A 123 -5.42 -5.14 0.01
C LYS A 123 -6.85 -5.47 -0.42
N PHE A 124 -7.84 -4.73 0.05
CA PHE A 124 -9.25 -4.93 -0.30
C PHE A 124 -9.65 -4.33 -1.65
N PHE A 125 -8.84 -3.45 -2.22
CA PHE A 125 -9.17 -2.73 -3.44
C PHE A 125 -8.22 -3.05 -4.58
N SER A 126 -8.75 -2.99 -5.80
CA SER A 126 -8.00 -3.24 -7.03
C SER A 126 -8.10 -2.04 -7.96
N LYS A 127 -6.99 -1.66 -8.57
CA LYS A 127 -6.95 -0.60 -9.60
C LYS A 127 -7.60 -1.00 -10.93
N THR A 128 -7.90 -2.29 -11.11
CA THR A 128 -8.57 -2.82 -12.32
C THR A 128 -10.05 -3.12 -12.12
N HIS A 129 -10.54 -3.11 -10.87
CA HIS A 129 -11.93 -3.36 -10.50
C HIS A 129 -12.31 -2.39 -9.38
N LEU A 130 -12.47 -1.11 -9.74
CA LEU A 130 -12.65 -0.01 -8.79
C LEU A 130 -13.97 -0.05 -8.01
N ASP A 131 -14.95 -0.76 -8.51
CA ASP A 131 -16.31 -0.90 -7.97
C ASP A 131 -16.46 -2.05 -6.96
N LYS A 132 -15.37 -2.79 -6.69
CA LYS A 132 -15.42 -4.00 -5.86
C LYS A 132 -14.43 -3.95 -4.71
N GLU A 133 -14.96 -4.14 -3.51
CA GLU A 133 -14.17 -4.48 -2.32
C GLU A 133 -14.01 -6.01 -2.24
N LYS A 134 -12.80 -6.47 -2.02
CA LYS A 134 -12.49 -7.89 -1.81
C LYS A 134 -12.90 -8.34 -0.41
N THR A 135 -13.24 -9.63 -0.26
CA THR A 135 -13.30 -10.26 1.05
C THR A 135 -11.89 -10.50 1.60
N VAL A 136 -11.80 -10.83 2.89
CA VAL A 136 -10.53 -11.21 3.54
C VAL A 136 -9.87 -12.38 2.81
N GLU A 137 -10.65 -13.41 2.43
CA GLU A 137 -10.17 -14.59 1.70
C GLU A 137 -9.63 -14.22 0.32
N GLN A 138 -10.28 -13.30 -0.37
CA GLN A 138 -9.81 -12.81 -1.67
C GLN A 138 -8.54 -11.98 -1.56
N ALA A 139 -8.40 -11.19 -0.50
CA ALA A 139 -7.19 -10.44 -0.20
C ALA A 139 -6.02 -11.40 0.09
N ILE A 140 -6.23 -12.41 0.93
CA ILE A 140 -5.25 -13.47 1.23
C ILE A 140 -4.83 -14.21 -0.05
N ALA A 141 -5.79 -14.64 -0.88
CA ALA A 141 -5.50 -15.30 -2.15
C ALA A 141 -4.69 -14.42 -3.11
N SER A 142 -4.89 -13.10 -3.07
CA SER A 142 -4.09 -12.15 -3.85
C SER A 142 -2.65 -12.03 -3.33
N LEU A 143 -2.45 -12.10 -2.01
CA LEU A 143 -1.14 -12.00 -1.36
C LEU A 143 -0.33 -13.29 -1.49
N SER A 144 -0.96 -14.47 -1.48
CA SER A 144 -0.29 -15.77 -1.54
C SER A 144 0.60 -15.95 -2.77
N LYS A 145 0.32 -15.20 -3.84
CA LYS A 145 1.15 -15.18 -5.06
C LYS A 145 2.56 -14.62 -4.83
N PHE A 146 2.76 -13.87 -3.74
CA PHE A 146 4.03 -13.20 -3.41
C PHE A 146 4.77 -13.87 -2.24
N GLY A 147 4.24 -14.98 -1.71
CA GLY A 147 4.85 -15.75 -0.63
C GLY A 147 4.06 -15.71 0.68
N GLU A 148 4.35 -16.68 1.56
CA GLU A 148 3.58 -16.92 2.78
C GLU A 148 3.82 -15.84 3.85
N GLU A 149 5.03 -15.26 3.94
CA GLU A 149 5.35 -14.25 4.96
C GLU A 149 4.38 -13.05 4.96
N GLY A 150 3.99 -12.59 3.74
CA GLY A 150 3.01 -11.50 3.60
C GLY A 150 1.60 -11.92 4.01
N VAL A 151 1.23 -13.17 3.74
CA VAL A 151 -0.06 -13.75 4.15
C VAL A 151 -0.15 -13.83 5.67
N GLU A 152 0.90 -14.32 6.33
CA GLU A 152 0.95 -14.42 7.81
C GLU A 152 0.80 -13.04 8.46
N ARG A 153 1.56 -12.04 7.98
CA ARG A 153 1.41 -10.65 8.45
C ARG A 153 0.00 -10.12 8.27
N PHE A 154 -0.59 -10.35 7.11
CA PHE A 154 -1.95 -9.91 6.85
C PHE A 154 -2.97 -10.60 7.76
N ARG A 155 -2.84 -11.89 8.03
CA ARG A 155 -3.68 -12.62 8.99
C ARG A 155 -3.60 -12.06 10.40
N GLU A 156 -2.41 -11.59 10.83
CA GLU A 156 -2.29 -10.89 12.13
C GLU A 156 -3.08 -9.58 12.12
N TRP A 157 -3.03 -8.82 11.03
CA TRP A 157 -3.81 -7.60 10.92
C TRP A 157 -5.33 -7.85 10.87
N VAL A 158 -5.78 -8.94 10.25
CA VAL A 158 -7.21 -9.36 10.31
C VAL A 158 -7.71 -9.56 11.73
N LYS A 159 -6.83 -9.96 12.67
CA LYS A 159 -7.18 -10.10 14.09
C LYS A 159 -7.16 -8.78 14.86
N MET A 160 -6.50 -7.77 14.30
CA MET A 160 -6.30 -6.45 14.94
C MET A 160 -7.36 -5.44 14.51
N PHE A 161 -7.81 -5.55 13.27
CA PHE A 161 -8.71 -4.64 12.59
C PHE A 161 -9.98 -5.35 12.12
#